data_9eb67a93c1207e655149273e8db4b452
#
_entry.id   9eb67a93c1207e655149273e8db4b452
#
_cell.length_a   1.000
_cell.length_b   1.000
_cell.length_c   1.000
_cell.angle_alpha   90.00
_cell.angle_beta   90.00
_cell.angle_gamma   90.00
#
_symmetry.space_group_name_H-M   'P 1'
#
loop_
_entity.id
_entity.type
_entity.pdbx_description
1 polymer ?
#
loop_
_entity_poly.entity_id
_entity_poly.type
_entity_poly.pdbx_seq_one_letter_code
_entity_poly.pdbx_strand_id
1 'polypeptide(L)'
;PFDMLLDKRKALPNPVMRLCTQELKVSVMRRYMKGLGIDEWYNVLGLRADESHRVVRATGKNCMDSWISICPLASQKVTNDDIVKYWRNNDFDLQLPLIDNKTAAGNCDLCYLKGTKTIVNLIAEKPELADWWIEKENKFNYYFRKDRPQYSRLVEISKEDKHNLIDDDSYTCFCH
;
A
#
# COMPACT_ATOMS: atom_id res chain seq x y z
N PRO A 1 10.66 -3.85 -12.97
CA PRO A 1 10.74 -4.91 -11.92
C PRO A 1 9.40 -5.60 -11.68
N PHE A 2 8.27 -4.84 -11.66
CA PHE A 2 6.97 -5.41 -11.36
C PHE A 2 6.47 -6.34 -12.47
N ASP A 3 6.58 -5.93 -13.74
CA ASP A 3 6.23 -6.78 -14.88
C ASP A 3 7.02 -8.10 -14.88
N MET A 4 8.33 -8.02 -14.67
CA MET A 4 9.19 -9.21 -14.55
C MET A 4 8.74 -10.13 -13.42
N LEU A 5 8.28 -9.57 -12.29
CA LEU A 5 7.74 -10.36 -11.19
C LEU A 5 6.46 -11.10 -11.60
N LEU A 6 5.51 -10.39 -12.23
CA LEU A 6 4.25 -10.97 -12.68
C LEU A 6 4.50 -12.09 -13.70
N ASP A 7 5.40 -11.86 -14.67
CA ASP A 7 5.76 -12.84 -15.69
C ASP A 7 6.45 -14.06 -15.11
N LYS A 8 7.32 -13.88 -14.11
CA LYS A 8 7.98 -14.98 -13.40
C LYS A 8 6.99 -15.80 -12.57
N ARG A 9 6.08 -15.14 -11.86
CA ARG A 9 5.13 -15.79 -10.96
C ARG A 9 3.87 -16.30 -11.67
N LYS A 10 3.62 -15.87 -12.90
CA LYS A 10 2.41 -16.17 -13.67
C LYS A 10 1.12 -15.89 -12.89
N ALA A 11 1.15 -14.84 -12.05
CA ALA A 11 0.05 -14.50 -11.16
C ALA A 11 0.02 -13.01 -10.84
N LEU A 12 -1.20 -12.47 -10.63
CA LEU A 12 -1.41 -11.14 -10.08
C LEU A 12 -1.35 -11.17 -8.55
N PRO A 13 -0.72 -10.18 -7.89
CA PRO A 13 -0.81 -10.04 -6.45
C PRO A 13 -2.23 -9.67 -6.03
N ASN A 14 -2.61 -10.10 -4.84
CA ASN A 14 -3.93 -9.84 -4.27
C ASN A 14 -3.81 -9.63 -2.75
N PRO A 15 -4.89 -9.29 -2.02
CA PRO A 15 -4.82 -9.04 -0.58
C PRO A 15 -4.25 -10.19 0.26
N VAL A 16 -4.41 -11.43 -0.18
CA VAL A 16 -3.88 -12.63 0.49
C VAL A 16 -2.43 -12.91 0.05
N MET A 17 -2.18 -12.85 -1.26
CA MET A 17 -0.87 -13.16 -1.87
C MET A 17 -0.19 -11.87 -2.35
N ARG A 18 0.54 -11.21 -1.46
CA ARG A 18 1.20 -9.92 -1.70
C ARG A 18 2.59 -10.08 -2.31
N LEU A 19 2.68 -10.67 -3.49
CA LEU A 19 3.93 -10.93 -4.21
C LEU A 19 4.83 -9.70 -4.33
N CYS A 20 4.23 -8.54 -4.61
CA CYS A 20 4.97 -7.29 -4.75
C CYS A 20 5.66 -6.87 -3.43
N THR A 21 4.99 -7.01 -2.29
CA THR A 21 5.58 -6.72 -0.99
C THR A 21 6.70 -7.71 -0.67
N GLN A 22 6.42 -9.00 -0.82
CA GLN A 22 7.35 -10.06 -0.46
C GLN A 22 8.62 -10.02 -1.33
N GLU A 23 8.47 -9.92 -2.65
CA GLU A 23 9.60 -10.09 -3.58
C GLU A 23 10.36 -8.78 -3.84
N LEU A 24 9.64 -7.65 -3.95
CA LEU A 24 10.25 -6.38 -4.34
C LEU A 24 10.66 -5.51 -3.14
N LYS A 25 10.21 -5.82 -1.92
CA LYS A 25 10.57 -5.08 -0.70
C LYS A 25 11.26 -5.99 0.30
N VAL A 26 10.55 -6.94 0.89
CA VAL A 26 11.03 -7.78 2.01
C VAL A 26 12.24 -8.61 1.62
N SER A 27 12.16 -9.37 0.52
CA SER A 27 13.27 -10.21 0.05
C SER A 27 14.48 -9.40 -0.39
N VAL A 28 14.26 -8.19 -0.94
CA VAL A 28 15.36 -7.29 -1.33
C VAL A 28 16.10 -6.78 -0.10
N MET A 29 15.36 -6.28 0.90
CA MET A 29 15.94 -5.82 2.16
C MET A 29 16.73 -6.92 2.86
N ARG A 30 16.14 -8.12 2.98
CA ARG A 30 16.82 -9.28 3.60
C ARG A 30 18.12 -9.65 2.88
N ARG A 31 18.11 -9.70 1.55
CA ARG A 31 19.33 -9.98 0.77
C ARG A 31 20.39 -8.92 0.94
N TYR A 32 20.00 -7.66 0.99
CA TYR A 32 20.92 -6.55 1.21
C TYR A 32 21.61 -6.65 2.58
N MET A 33 20.84 -6.83 3.66
CA MET A 33 21.37 -6.96 5.01
C MET A 33 22.32 -8.16 5.14
N LYS A 34 21.92 -9.33 4.60
CA LYS A 34 22.78 -10.50 4.57
C LYS A 34 24.05 -10.29 3.74
N GLY A 35 23.97 -9.56 2.64
CA GLY A 35 25.15 -9.18 1.83
C GLY A 35 26.15 -8.29 2.56
N LEU A 36 25.68 -7.57 3.60
CA LEU A 36 26.51 -6.79 4.51
C LEU A 36 27.06 -7.61 5.69
N GLY A 37 26.75 -8.91 5.77
CA GLY A 37 27.11 -9.79 6.91
C GLY A 37 26.29 -9.53 8.17
N ILE A 38 25.11 -8.91 8.04
CA ILE A 38 24.22 -8.62 9.15
C ILE A 38 23.11 -9.67 9.19
N ASP A 39 23.12 -10.50 10.22
CA ASP A 39 22.16 -11.59 10.39
C ASP A 39 20.92 -11.16 11.19
N GLU A 40 21.05 -10.20 12.10
CA GLU A 40 19.96 -9.66 12.91
C GLU A 40 19.97 -8.12 12.91
N TRP A 41 18.80 -7.49 12.78
CA TRP A 41 18.68 -6.02 12.81
C TRP A 41 17.32 -5.55 13.33
N TYR A 42 17.25 -4.28 13.69
CA TYR A 42 15.99 -3.61 13.98
C TYR A 42 15.38 -3.03 12.71
N ASN A 43 14.11 -3.39 12.44
CA ASN A 43 13.33 -2.84 11.35
C ASN A 43 12.42 -1.73 11.89
N VAL A 44 12.75 -0.47 11.60
CA VAL A 44 12.00 0.69 12.08
C VAL A 44 10.81 0.94 11.17
N LEU A 45 9.60 0.88 11.73
CA LEU A 45 8.34 1.08 11.01
C LEU A 45 7.67 2.38 11.45
N GLY A 46 7.24 3.18 10.47
CA GLY A 46 6.52 4.43 10.70
C GLY A 46 5.03 4.25 11.03
N LEU A 47 4.68 3.20 11.79
CA LEU A 47 3.31 2.96 12.24
C LEU A 47 2.98 3.85 13.43
N ARG A 48 1.79 4.46 13.39
CA ARG A 48 1.30 5.40 14.40
C ARG A 48 0.47 4.67 15.46
N ALA A 49 0.16 5.38 16.56
CA ALA A 49 -0.64 4.85 17.67
C ALA A 49 -2.09 4.51 17.26
N ASP A 50 -2.68 5.28 16.34
CA ASP A 50 -4.01 5.06 15.79
C ASP A 50 -4.09 3.87 14.81
N GLU A 51 -2.95 3.26 14.46
CA GLU A 51 -2.85 2.04 13.66
C GLU A 51 -2.58 0.79 14.52
N SER A 52 -3.17 0.71 15.69
CA SER A 52 -2.86 -0.27 16.74
C SER A 52 -2.85 -1.73 16.26
N HIS A 53 -3.81 -2.15 15.43
CA HIS A 53 -3.88 -3.51 14.87
C HIS A 53 -2.68 -3.83 13.95
N ARG A 54 -2.12 -2.81 13.26
CA ARG A 54 -0.92 -2.95 12.44
C ARG A 54 0.33 -3.05 13.32
N VAL A 55 0.40 -2.23 14.37
CA VAL A 55 1.49 -2.25 15.34
C VAL A 55 1.59 -3.62 16.01
N VAL A 56 0.48 -4.14 16.54
CA VAL A 56 0.42 -5.47 17.19
C VAL A 56 0.87 -6.56 16.23
N ARG A 57 0.43 -6.54 14.99
CA ARG A 57 0.84 -7.52 13.98
C ARG A 57 2.33 -7.42 13.63
N ALA A 58 2.86 -6.19 13.48
CA ALA A 58 4.25 -5.96 13.11
C ALA A 58 5.25 -6.29 14.23
N THR A 59 4.86 -6.11 15.50
CA THR A 59 5.72 -6.36 16.68
C THR A 59 5.46 -7.69 17.36
N GLY A 60 4.48 -8.47 16.87
CA GLY A 60 4.12 -9.78 17.44
C GLY A 60 5.24 -10.81 17.31
N LYS A 61 5.33 -11.71 18.31
CA LYS A 61 6.40 -12.73 18.44
C LYS A 61 6.45 -13.80 17.32
N ASN A 62 5.52 -13.78 16.36
CA ASN A 62 5.47 -14.75 15.27
C ASN A 62 6.24 -14.28 14.00
N CYS A 63 7.06 -13.25 14.10
CA CYS A 63 7.98 -12.89 13.03
C CYS A 63 9.10 -13.95 12.97
N MET A 64 9.02 -14.85 12.00
CA MET A 64 10.10 -15.78 11.64
C MET A 64 11.22 -15.05 10.85
N ASP A 65 11.30 -13.73 11.00
CA ASP A 65 12.23 -12.89 10.27
C ASP A 65 13.51 -12.64 11.08
N SER A 66 14.61 -12.41 10.36
CA SER A 66 15.91 -12.06 10.93
C SER A 66 15.96 -10.64 11.53
N TRP A 67 14.80 -10.00 11.75
CA TRP A 67 14.72 -8.65 12.32
C TRP A 67 13.67 -8.52 13.41
N ILE A 68 13.88 -7.53 14.27
CA ILE A 68 12.92 -7.11 15.28
C ILE A 68 12.26 -5.82 14.79
N SER A 69 10.94 -5.83 14.61
CA SER A 69 10.19 -4.62 14.24
C SER A 69 9.97 -3.72 15.43
N ILE A 70 10.28 -2.43 15.27
CA ILE A 70 9.99 -1.38 16.25
C ILE A 70 9.16 -0.26 15.61
N CYS A 71 8.24 0.32 16.38
CA CYS A 71 7.31 1.35 15.93
C CYS A 71 7.45 2.60 16.81
N PRO A 72 8.46 3.46 16.59
CA PRO A 72 8.73 4.61 17.48
C PRO A 72 7.55 5.58 17.58
N LEU A 73 6.85 5.87 16.46
CA LEU A 73 5.70 6.77 16.47
C LEU A 73 4.58 6.23 17.37
N ALA A 74 4.28 4.93 17.26
CA ALA A 74 3.27 4.29 18.10
C ALA A 74 3.69 4.31 19.59
N SER A 75 4.97 4.04 19.87
CA SER A 75 5.51 4.09 21.25
C SER A 75 5.41 5.48 21.86
N GLN A 76 5.57 6.54 21.06
CA GLN A 76 5.42 7.93 21.47
C GLN A 76 3.97 8.43 21.39
N LYS A 77 3.00 7.54 21.15
CA LYS A 77 1.56 7.85 21.02
C LYS A 77 1.23 8.86 19.91
N VAL A 78 2.08 8.99 18.90
CA VAL A 78 1.87 9.88 17.76
C VAL A 78 0.70 9.37 16.91
N THR A 79 -0.25 10.25 16.61
CA THR A 79 -1.46 9.99 15.81
C THR A 79 -1.36 10.61 14.42
N ASN A 80 -2.36 10.34 13.56
CA ASN A 80 -2.46 11.00 12.26
C ASN A 80 -2.57 12.53 12.38
N ASP A 81 -3.32 13.02 13.37
CA ASP A 81 -3.49 14.45 13.59
C ASP A 81 -2.17 15.13 13.98
N ASP A 82 -1.33 14.46 14.76
CA ASP A 82 -0.01 14.97 15.10
C ASP A 82 0.89 15.07 13.86
N ILE A 83 0.84 14.08 12.97
CA ILE A 83 1.57 14.10 11.70
C ILE A 83 1.08 15.25 10.81
N VAL A 84 -0.24 15.45 10.69
CA VAL A 84 -0.80 16.56 9.91
C VAL A 84 -0.39 17.91 10.48
N LYS A 85 -0.44 18.08 11.82
CA LYS A 85 0.03 19.29 12.49
C LYS A 85 1.52 19.54 12.26
N TYR A 86 2.33 18.48 12.36
CA TYR A 86 3.77 18.56 12.11
C TYR A 86 4.04 19.11 10.70
N TRP A 87 3.45 18.53 9.66
CA TRP A 87 3.67 18.97 8.28
C TRP A 87 3.13 20.37 7.99
N ARG A 88 2.00 20.76 8.58
CA ARG A 88 1.46 22.14 8.45
C ARG A 88 2.37 23.21 9.05
N ASN A 89 3.15 22.85 10.06
CA ASN A 89 4.04 23.76 10.80
C ASN A 89 5.50 23.69 10.31
N ASN A 90 5.78 22.92 9.27
CA ASN A 90 7.12 22.79 8.72
C ASN A 90 7.24 23.59 7.43
N ASP A 91 8.42 24.16 7.21
CA ASP A 91 8.74 24.90 5.96
C ASP A 91 8.84 23.97 4.75
N PHE A 92 9.00 22.67 4.99
CA PHE A 92 9.04 21.63 3.95
C PHE A 92 7.69 20.94 3.81
N ASP A 93 7.06 21.10 2.64
CA ASP A 93 5.82 20.42 2.29
C ASP A 93 6.05 19.36 1.22
N LEU A 94 5.54 18.15 1.45
CA LEU A 94 5.56 17.05 0.48
C LEU A 94 4.60 17.27 -0.69
N GLN A 95 3.75 18.30 -0.64
CA GLN A 95 2.73 18.64 -1.64
C GLN A 95 1.81 17.45 -1.99
N LEU A 96 1.56 16.57 -1.01
CA LEU A 96 0.67 15.43 -1.19
C LEU A 96 -0.78 15.87 -1.03
N PRO A 97 -1.66 15.51 -1.98
CA PRO A 97 -3.08 15.81 -1.86
C PRO A 97 -3.66 15.09 -0.64
N LEU A 98 -4.34 15.84 0.22
CA LEU A 98 -5.04 15.32 1.39
C LEU A 98 -6.54 15.32 1.14
N ILE A 99 -7.18 14.16 1.34
CA ILE A 99 -8.62 13.98 1.37
C ILE A 99 -8.96 13.53 2.80
N ASP A 100 -9.77 14.29 3.52
CA ASP A 100 -10.14 14.02 4.92
C ASP A 100 -8.90 13.74 5.81
N ASN A 101 -7.87 14.59 5.72
CA ASN A 101 -6.58 14.47 6.42
C ASN A 101 -5.81 13.15 6.12
N LYS A 102 -6.13 12.48 5.02
CA LYS A 102 -5.42 11.28 4.55
C LYS A 102 -4.89 11.52 3.15
N THR A 103 -3.67 11.07 2.87
CA THR A 103 -3.15 11.13 1.51
C THR A 103 -3.65 9.95 0.67
N ALA A 104 -4.25 10.27 -0.48
CA ALA A 104 -4.57 9.27 -1.51
C ALA A 104 -3.31 8.82 -2.28
N ALA A 105 -2.26 9.64 -2.29
CA ALA A 105 -1.04 9.44 -3.06
C ALA A 105 -0.01 8.51 -2.37
N GLY A 106 -0.30 7.99 -1.18
CA GLY A 106 0.56 6.98 -0.54
C GLY A 106 0.53 5.64 -1.28
N ASN A 107 1.62 4.87 -1.26
CA ASN A 107 1.80 3.59 -1.97
C ASN A 107 1.80 3.73 -3.51
N CYS A 108 1.61 2.61 -4.24
CA CYS A 108 1.45 2.64 -5.69
C CYS A 108 0.15 3.36 -6.09
N ASP A 109 0.14 4.00 -7.26
CA ASP A 109 -0.93 4.91 -7.69
C ASP A 109 -2.32 4.29 -7.54
N LEU A 110 -2.62 3.22 -8.26
CA LEU A 110 -3.90 2.52 -8.16
C LEU A 110 -3.76 1.17 -7.42
N CYS A 111 -2.96 1.12 -6.35
CA CYS A 111 -2.75 -0.12 -5.61
C CYS A 111 -4.07 -0.81 -5.26
N TYR A 112 -4.17 -2.09 -5.57
CA TYR A 112 -5.35 -2.92 -5.30
C TYR A 112 -5.76 -2.97 -3.81
N LEU A 113 -4.90 -2.54 -2.89
CA LEU A 113 -5.20 -2.43 -1.46
C LEU A 113 -5.92 -1.13 -1.08
N LYS A 114 -5.97 -0.13 -1.97
CA LYS A 114 -6.76 1.09 -1.74
C LYS A 114 -8.24 0.78 -1.84
N GLY A 115 -9.07 1.56 -1.17
CA GLY A 115 -10.53 1.50 -1.31
C GLY A 115 -11.00 1.88 -2.72
N THR A 116 -12.13 1.33 -3.11
CA THR A 116 -12.72 1.52 -4.45
C THR A 116 -12.95 2.99 -4.75
N LYS A 117 -13.51 3.75 -3.81
CA LYS A 117 -13.75 5.20 -3.95
C LYS A 117 -12.45 5.96 -4.20
N THR A 118 -11.38 5.65 -3.45
CA THR A 118 -10.08 6.27 -3.64
C THR A 118 -9.53 6.01 -5.05
N ILE A 119 -9.62 4.77 -5.54
CA ILE A 119 -9.16 4.40 -6.89
C ILE A 119 -9.96 5.12 -7.97
N VAL A 120 -11.29 5.14 -7.85
CA VAL A 120 -12.17 5.82 -8.81
C VAL A 120 -11.86 7.32 -8.88
N ASN A 121 -11.61 7.97 -7.74
CA ASN A 121 -11.21 9.37 -7.71
C ASN A 121 -9.86 9.61 -8.39
N LEU A 122 -8.86 8.76 -8.12
CA LEU A 122 -7.55 8.87 -8.78
C LEU A 122 -7.64 8.64 -10.29
N ILE A 123 -8.45 7.68 -10.75
CA ILE A 123 -8.71 7.43 -12.17
C ILE A 123 -9.42 8.64 -12.80
N ALA A 124 -10.36 9.26 -12.10
CA ALA A 124 -11.07 10.43 -12.62
C ALA A 124 -10.14 11.65 -12.79
N GLU A 125 -9.10 11.78 -11.97
CA GLU A 125 -8.09 12.83 -12.11
C GLU A 125 -7.05 12.50 -13.20
N LYS A 126 -6.64 11.22 -13.29
CA LYS A 126 -5.61 10.73 -14.22
C LYS A 126 -5.99 9.36 -14.75
N PRO A 127 -6.84 9.29 -15.81
CA PRO A 127 -7.34 8.03 -16.37
C PRO A 127 -6.22 7.08 -16.85
N GLU A 128 -5.12 7.63 -17.35
CA GLU A 128 -3.98 6.88 -17.86
C GLU A 128 -3.30 6.00 -16.80
N LEU A 129 -3.48 6.29 -15.53
CA LEU A 129 -2.97 5.43 -14.46
C LEU A 129 -3.58 4.02 -14.48
N ALA A 130 -4.77 3.86 -15.04
CA ALA A 130 -5.46 2.58 -15.10
C ALA A 130 -4.95 1.64 -16.20
N ASP A 131 -4.28 2.17 -17.24
CA ASP A 131 -3.92 1.40 -18.44
C ASP A 131 -3.07 0.16 -18.11
N TRP A 132 -2.04 0.34 -17.26
CA TRP A 132 -1.19 -0.76 -16.84
C TRP A 132 -1.98 -1.84 -16.06
N TRP A 133 -2.88 -1.44 -15.18
CA TRP A 133 -3.69 -2.36 -14.36
C TRP A 133 -4.65 -3.16 -15.24
N ILE A 134 -5.32 -2.50 -16.19
CA ILE A 134 -6.20 -3.13 -17.17
C ILE A 134 -5.42 -4.12 -18.04
N GLU A 135 -4.27 -3.71 -18.58
CA GLU A 135 -3.40 -4.59 -19.37
C GLU A 135 -3.06 -5.87 -18.58
N LYS A 136 -2.70 -5.75 -17.30
CA LYS A 136 -2.31 -6.92 -16.51
C LYS A 136 -3.51 -7.82 -16.17
N GLU A 137 -4.68 -7.28 -15.83
CA GLU A 137 -5.90 -8.08 -15.66
C GLU A 137 -6.24 -8.86 -16.94
N ASN A 138 -6.16 -8.20 -18.09
CA ASN A 138 -6.40 -8.85 -19.39
C ASN A 138 -5.35 -9.92 -19.71
N LYS A 139 -4.04 -9.60 -19.55
CA LYS A 139 -2.93 -10.52 -19.83
C LYS A 139 -3.03 -11.82 -19.04
N PHE A 140 -3.40 -11.72 -17.78
CA PHE A 140 -3.49 -12.89 -16.89
C PHE A 140 -4.90 -13.49 -16.84
N ASN A 141 -5.88 -12.88 -17.50
CA ASN A 141 -7.30 -13.22 -17.42
C ASN A 141 -7.76 -13.43 -15.95
N TYR A 142 -7.42 -12.49 -15.10
CA TYR A 142 -7.63 -12.58 -13.67
C TYR A 142 -7.82 -11.18 -13.05
N TYR A 143 -8.14 -11.12 -11.74
CA TYR A 143 -8.41 -9.91 -10.97
C TYR A 143 -7.31 -9.66 -9.95
N PHE A 144 -6.92 -8.42 -9.73
CA PHE A 144 -6.14 -8.05 -8.54
C PHE A 144 -6.99 -8.22 -7.26
N ARG A 145 -8.30 -7.99 -7.37
CA ARG A 145 -9.28 -8.21 -6.30
C ARG A 145 -10.57 -8.78 -6.88
N LYS A 146 -11.05 -9.88 -6.29
CA LYS A 146 -12.30 -10.54 -6.71
C LYS A 146 -13.55 -9.91 -6.09
N ASP A 147 -13.40 -9.19 -5.00
CA ASP A 147 -14.47 -8.56 -4.22
C ASP A 147 -14.85 -7.16 -4.72
N ARG A 148 -14.30 -6.73 -5.86
CA ARG A 148 -14.64 -5.48 -6.52
C ARG A 148 -14.53 -5.60 -8.05
N PRO A 149 -15.09 -4.62 -8.84
CA PRO A 149 -14.95 -4.62 -10.29
C PRO A 149 -13.50 -4.56 -10.76
N GLN A 150 -13.22 -5.04 -11.98
CA GLN A 150 -11.96 -4.86 -12.67
C GLN A 150 -11.65 -3.39 -12.94
N TYR A 151 -10.37 -3.07 -13.17
CA TYR A 151 -9.95 -1.69 -13.44
C TYR A 151 -10.62 -1.09 -14.68
N SER A 152 -10.92 -1.88 -15.72
CA SER A 152 -11.71 -1.42 -16.87
C SER A 152 -13.08 -0.88 -16.45
N ARG A 153 -13.80 -1.60 -15.58
CA ARG A 153 -15.10 -1.16 -15.07
C ARG A 153 -14.97 0.03 -14.11
N LEU A 154 -13.87 0.12 -13.34
CA LEU A 154 -13.61 1.28 -12.48
C LEU A 154 -13.38 2.56 -13.28
N VAL A 155 -12.80 2.47 -14.47
CA VAL A 155 -12.69 3.59 -15.44
C VAL A 155 -14.07 4.05 -15.92
N GLU A 156 -14.99 3.11 -16.19
CA GLU A 156 -16.37 3.48 -16.57
C GLU A 156 -17.08 4.18 -15.39
N ILE A 157 -17.01 3.60 -14.20
CA ILE A 157 -17.59 4.17 -12.98
C ILE A 157 -17.02 5.57 -12.70
N SER A 158 -15.74 5.81 -12.98
CA SER A 158 -15.13 7.13 -12.77
C SER A 158 -15.71 8.23 -13.67
N LYS A 159 -16.34 7.86 -14.78
CA LYS A 159 -17.04 8.77 -15.72
C LYS A 159 -18.53 8.94 -15.36
N GLU A 160 -19.09 7.98 -14.63
CA GLU A 160 -20.46 7.99 -14.12
C GLU A 160 -20.53 8.79 -12.79
N ASP A 161 -21.64 8.70 -12.07
CA ASP A 161 -21.84 9.43 -10.81
C ASP A 161 -20.98 8.85 -9.65
N LYS A 162 -20.11 9.71 -9.08
CA LYS A 162 -19.12 9.34 -8.04
C LYS A 162 -19.72 9.24 -6.62
N HIS A 163 -20.95 9.71 -6.41
CA HIS A 163 -21.48 9.99 -5.06
C HIS A 163 -21.92 8.75 -4.28
N ASN A 164 -22.11 7.61 -4.91
CA ASN A 164 -22.67 6.41 -4.29
C ASN A 164 -21.65 5.31 -3.91
N LEU A 165 -20.36 5.61 -3.94
CA LEU A 165 -19.33 4.60 -3.62
C LEU A 165 -19.02 4.55 -2.12
N ILE A 166 -19.07 3.36 -1.55
CA ILE A 166 -18.66 3.08 -0.18
C ILE A 166 -17.14 2.86 -0.15
N ASP A 167 -16.44 3.43 0.82
CA ASP A 167 -14.96 3.41 0.94
C ASP A 167 -14.46 2.52 2.09
N ASP A 168 -15.21 1.49 2.44
CA ASP A 168 -14.90 0.56 3.54
C ASP A 168 -14.09 -0.67 3.10
N ASP A 169 -13.80 -0.79 1.80
CA ASP A 169 -13.13 -1.95 1.19
C ASP A 169 -11.60 -1.84 1.10
N SER A 170 -10.99 -0.87 1.78
CA SER A 170 -9.54 -0.71 1.79
C SER A 170 -8.83 -1.75 2.66
N TYR A 171 -7.70 -2.28 2.14
CA TYR A 171 -6.82 -3.17 2.90
C TYR A 171 -5.55 -2.44 3.31
N THR A 172 -5.12 -2.64 4.53
CA THR A 172 -3.84 -2.10 4.97
C THR A 172 -2.67 -2.85 4.33
N CYS A 173 -1.73 -2.10 3.75
CA CYS A 173 -0.48 -2.69 3.25
C CYS A 173 0.46 -2.96 4.42
N PHE A 174 0.81 -4.24 4.63
CA PHE A 174 1.83 -4.64 5.59
C PHE A 174 3.10 -5.05 4.84
N CYS A 175 4.22 -4.49 5.24
CA CYS A 175 5.53 -5.05 4.92
C CYS A 175 5.86 -6.09 6.00
N HIS A 176 5.66 -7.36 5.70
CA HIS A 176 6.14 -8.49 6.50
C HIS A 176 7.31 -9.13 5.78
#